data_b7e94640a0b0edcc9a0aacaa5e18d641
#
_entry.id   b7e94640a0b0edcc9a0aacaa5e18d641
#
_cell.length_a   1.000
_cell.length_b   1.000
_cell.length_c   1.000
_cell.angle_alpha   90.00
_cell.angle_beta   90.00
_cell.angle_gamma   90.00
#
_symmetry.space_group_name_H-M   'P 1'
#
loop_
_entity.id
_entity.type
_entity.pdbx_description
1 polymer ?
#
loop_
_entity_poly.entity_id
_entity_poly.type
_entity_poly.pdbx_seq_one_letter_code
_entity_poly.pdbx_strand_id
1 'polypeptide(L)'
;LDYILIDTPPAGVLSDAAALAKYADGAIYVVRQDMANSVQIVNSVQSLSGAVPLYGCVLNCTQAGTTRSGYRYGYRYGYQYGYSSYSHYSHYSSDSGDRR
;
A
#
# COMPACT_ATOMS: atom_id res chain seq x y z
N LEU A 1 -11.04 -0.43 25.64
CA LEU A 1 -10.28 -0.86 24.43
C LEU A 1 -8.79 -0.72 24.71
N ASP A 2 -8.05 -1.78 24.46
CA ASP A 2 -6.60 -1.76 24.63
C ASP A 2 -5.88 -1.25 23.37
N TYR A 3 -6.44 -1.55 22.21
CA TYR A 3 -5.89 -1.15 20.90
C TYR A 3 -6.99 -0.76 19.93
N ILE A 4 -6.66 0.20 19.06
CA ILE A 4 -7.47 0.56 17.89
C ILE A 4 -6.57 0.41 16.67
N LEU A 5 -6.97 -0.45 15.73
CA LEU A 5 -6.29 -0.62 14.46
C LEU A 5 -7.08 0.09 13.35
N ILE A 6 -6.40 0.94 12.62
CA ILE A 6 -6.98 1.66 11.48
C ILE A 6 -6.37 1.09 10.20
N ASP A 7 -7.20 0.42 9.42
CA ASP A 7 -6.82 -0.03 8.08
C ASP A 7 -7.06 1.10 7.08
N THR A 8 -6.07 1.36 6.24
CA THR A 8 -6.10 2.48 5.30
C THR A 8 -5.95 2.01 3.86
N PRO A 9 -6.43 2.79 2.89
CA PRO A 9 -6.01 2.60 1.50
C PRO A 9 -4.50 2.69 1.35
N PRO A 10 -3.94 2.18 0.24
CA PRO A 10 -2.49 2.19 0.03
C PRO A 10 -1.89 3.59 0.11
N ALA A 11 -0.89 3.73 0.95
CA ALA A 11 -0.25 5.02 1.24
C ALA A 11 0.40 5.68 0.02
N GLY A 12 0.76 4.88 -1.00
CA GLY A 12 1.37 5.39 -2.23
C GLY A 12 0.39 5.94 -3.26
N VAL A 13 -0.91 5.75 -3.04
CA VAL A 13 -1.96 6.12 -4.01
C VAL A 13 -2.81 7.27 -3.50
N LEU A 14 -3.14 7.27 -2.22
CA LEU A 14 -4.03 8.26 -1.60
C LEU A 14 -3.38 8.89 -0.38
N SER A 15 -3.66 10.15 -0.15
CA SER A 15 -3.17 10.90 1.02
C SER A 15 -3.88 10.56 2.33
N ASP A 16 -4.89 9.70 2.27
CA ASP A 16 -5.73 9.35 3.42
C ASP A 16 -4.93 8.72 4.56
N ALA A 17 -3.98 7.85 4.23
CA ALA A 17 -3.12 7.22 5.22
C ALA A 17 -2.30 8.26 6.01
N ALA A 18 -1.73 9.24 5.33
CA ALA A 18 -0.97 10.32 5.99
C ALA A 18 -1.88 11.23 6.83
N ALA A 19 -3.10 11.47 6.36
CA ALA A 19 -4.07 12.26 7.11
C ALA A 19 -4.53 11.55 8.40
N LEU A 20 -4.78 10.25 8.32
CA LEU A 20 -5.17 9.42 9.47
C LEU A 20 -4.01 9.19 10.44
N ALA A 21 -2.79 9.11 9.93
CA ALA A 21 -1.59 8.87 10.72
C ALA A 21 -1.40 9.90 11.83
N LYS A 22 -1.84 11.13 11.62
CA LYS A 22 -1.76 12.22 12.62
C LYS A 22 -2.51 11.93 13.91
N TYR A 23 -3.48 11.02 13.87
CA TYR A 23 -4.31 10.66 15.00
C TYR A 23 -3.90 9.32 15.63
N ALA A 24 -2.86 8.68 15.09
CA ALA A 24 -2.35 7.41 15.59
C ALA A 24 -1.09 7.60 16.45
N ASP A 25 -0.85 6.68 17.36
CA ASP A 25 0.36 6.65 18.18
C ASP A 25 1.56 6.08 17.40
N GLY A 26 1.30 5.30 16.36
CA GLY A 26 2.31 4.73 15.51
C GLY A 26 1.72 4.05 14.28
N ALA A 27 2.57 3.66 13.36
CA ALA A 27 2.17 2.98 12.15
C ALA A 27 3.05 1.77 11.85
N ILE A 28 2.46 0.77 11.21
CA ILE A 28 3.16 -0.35 10.59
C ILE A 28 2.92 -0.25 9.10
N TYR A 29 3.98 -0.23 8.31
CA TYR A 29 3.89 -0.16 6.86
C TYR A 29 3.87 -1.57 6.27
N VAL A 30 2.79 -1.91 5.58
CA VAL A 30 2.65 -3.22 4.95
C VAL A 30 3.00 -3.11 3.47
N VAL A 31 4.03 -3.83 3.06
CA VAL A 31 4.45 -3.95 1.67
C VAL A 31 3.95 -5.27 1.13
N ARG A 32 3.23 -5.22 0.04
CA ARG A 32 2.89 -6.43 -0.71
C ARG A 32 3.95 -6.69 -1.76
N GLN A 33 4.52 -7.89 -1.76
CA GLN A 33 5.56 -8.26 -2.71
C GLN A 33 5.07 -8.08 -4.15
N ASP A 34 5.91 -7.52 -5.01
CA ASP A 34 5.68 -7.26 -6.43
C ASP A 34 4.52 -6.30 -6.77
N MET A 35 3.97 -5.60 -5.78
CA MET A 35 2.93 -4.58 -6.02
C MET A 35 3.48 -3.16 -6.18
N ALA A 36 4.57 -2.84 -5.51
CA ALA A 36 5.18 -1.53 -5.55
C ALA A 36 6.69 -1.64 -5.81
N ASN A 37 7.23 -0.69 -6.54
CA ASN A 37 8.68 -0.60 -6.69
C ASN A 37 9.32 0.08 -5.49
N SER A 38 10.63 -0.03 -5.37
CA SER A 38 11.39 0.51 -4.24
C SER A 38 11.25 2.02 -4.07
N VAL A 39 11.14 2.76 -5.17
CA VAL A 39 10.97 4.23 -5.13
C VAL A 39 9.62 4.61 -4.53
N GLN A 40 8.56 3.91 -4.92
CA GLN A 40 7.22 4.13 -4.35
C GLN A 40 7.18 3.80 -2.86
N ILE A 41 7.83 2.72 -2.45
CA ILE A 41 7.92 2.33 -1.05
C ILE A 41 8.66 3.40 -0.23
N VAL A 42 9.81 3.84 -0.69
CA VAL A 42 10.61 4.87 -0.01
C VAL A 42 9.83 6.17 0.13
N ASN A 43 9.18 6.63 -0.94
CA ASN A 43 8.39 7.85 -0.91
C ASN A 43 7.22 7.76 0.07
N SER A 44 6.52 6.63 0.08
CA SER A 44 5.41 6.39 1.00
C SER A 44 5.86 6.34 2.46
N VAL A 45 6.95 5.65 2.72
CA VAL A 45 7.55 5.56 4.06
C VAL A 45 8.00 6.93 4.55
N GLN A 46 8.63 7.72 3.71
CA GLN A 46 9.06 9.08 4.06
C GLN A 46 7.86 9.98 4.38
N SER A 47 6.80 9.89 3.60
CA SER A 47 5.57 10.64 3.84
C SER A 47 4.92 10.27 5.18
N LEU A 48 4.84 8.99 5.49
CA LEU A 48 4.26 8.50 6.75
C LEU A 48 5.14 8.83 7.95
N SER A 49 6.43 8.64 7.86
CA SER A 49 7.37 8.89 8.96
C SER A 49 7.44 10.36 9.37
N GLY A 50 7.08 11.28 8.48
CA GLY A 50 6.90 12.69 8.80
C GLY A 50 5.64 12.99 9.61
N ALA A 51 4.65 12.10 9.61
CA ALA A 51 3.35 12.29 10.26
C ALA A 51 3.20 11.48 11.56
N VAL A 52 3.85 10.32 11.68
CA VAL A 52 3.68 9.38 12.79
C VAL A 52 4.94 8.55 12.97
N PRO A 53 5.28 8.11 14.20
CA PRO A 53 6.35 7.12 14.40
C PRO A 53 6.06 5.84 13.62
N LEU A 54 7.02 5.40 12.83
CA LEU A 54 6.92 4.15 12.09
C LEU A 54 7.57 3.03 12.89
N TYR A 55 6.79 2.06 13.34
CA TYR A 55 7.28 0.95 14.18
C TYR A 55 8.00 -0.13 13.37
N GLY A 56 7.71 -0.22 12.08
CA GLY A 56 8.36 -1.17 11.20
C GLY A 56 7.58 -1.42 9.92
N CYS A 57 8.10 -2.35 9.15
CA CYS A 57 7.50 -2.78 7.90
C CYS A 57 7.23 -4.28 7.93
N VAL A 58 6.15 -4.69 7.29
CA VAL A 58 5.80 -6.09 7.08
C VAL A 58 5.79 -6.35 5.58
N LEU A 59 6.55 -7.34 5.14
CA LEU A 59 6.50 -7.82 3.76
C LEU A 59 5.48 -8.94 3.67
N ASN A 60 4.38 -8.67 3.00
CA ASN A 60 3.26 -9.58 2.85
C ASN A 60 3.23 -10.25 1.47
N CYS A 61 2.51 -11.34 1.35
CA CYS A 61 2.37 -12.11 0.11
C CYS A 61 3.71 -12.57 -0.47
N THR A 62 4.66 -12.92 0.41
CA THR A 62 5.96 -13.41 0.01
C THR A 62 5.90 -14.84 -0.53
N GLN A 63 6.72 -15.13 -1.52
CA GLN A 63 6.90 -16.48 -2.03
C GLN A 63 7.87 -17.26 -1.13
N ALA A 64 7.49 -17.55 0.09
CA ALA A 64 8.28 -18.38 0.97
C ALA A 64 7.99 -19.86 0.70
N GLY A 65 8.87 -20.54 0.01
CA GLY A 65 9.03 -21.99 -0.12
C GLY A 65 7.76 -22.79 -0.46
N THR A 66 7.90 -23.78 -1.26
CA THR A 66 6.95 -24.84 -1.63
C THR A 66 5.94 -24.51 -2.73
N THR A 67 6.01 -25.29 -3.79
CA THR A 67 5.14 -25.35 -4.96
C THR A 67 4.90 -24.00 -5.63
N ARG A 68 5.88 -23.61 -6.40
CA ARG A 68 5.88 -22.40 -7.23
C ARG A 68 4.64 -22.22 -8.12
N SER A 69 3.92 -23.29 -8.50
CA SER A 69 2.81 -23.18 -9.44
C SER A 69 1.47 -22.80 -8.79
N GLY A 70 1.12 -23.38 -7.63
CA GLY A 70 -0.13 -23.06 -6.92
C GLY A 70 -0.10 -21.68 -6.29
N TYR A 71 1.05 -21.30 -5.79
CA TYR A 71 1.25 -19.99 -5.18
C TYR A 71 1.22 -18.84 -6.22
N ARG A 72 1.81 -19.07 -7.39
CA ARG A 72 1.74 -18.12 -8.51
C ARG A 72 0.33 -17.86 -8.99
N TYR A 73 -0.54 -18.85 -8.97
CA TYR A 73 -1.91 -18.70 -9.44
C TYR A 73 -2.75 -17.84 -8.49
N GLY A 74 -2.73 -18.11 -7.21
CA GLY A 74 -3.43 -17.31 -6.21
C GLY A 74 -2.88 -15.88 -6.12
N TYR A 75 -1.58 -15.75 -6.24
CA TYR A 75 -0.90 -14.47 -6.23
C TYR A 75 -1.27 -13.61 -7.45
N ARG A 76 -1.27 -14.18 -8.65
CA ARG A 76 -1.68 -13.49 -9.88
C ARG A 76 -3.11 -13.01 -9.82
N TYR A 77 -4.01 -13.79 -9.24
CA TYR A 77 -5.41 -13.42 -9.11
C TYR A 77 -5.59 -12.23 -8.16
N GLY A 78 -4.96 -12.26 -7.01
CA GLY A 78 -4.98 -11.14 -6.06
C GLY A 78 -4.29 -9.88 -6.61
N TYR A 79 -3.21 -10.05 -7.36
CA TYR A 79 -2.49 -8.97 -8.02
C TYR A 79 -3.35 -8.26 -9.08
N GLN A 80 -4.03 -9.03 -9.95
CA GLN A 80 -4.91 -8.47 -10.97
C GLN A 80 -6.07 -7.69 -10.37
N TYR A 81 -6.65 -8.16 -9.28
CA TYR A 81 -7.75 -7.46 -8.62
C TYR A 81 -7.31 -6.16 -7.94
N GLY A 82 -6.20 -6.18 -7.23
CA GLY A 82 -5.65 -5.00 -6.59
C GLY A 82 -5.19 -3.94 -7.59
N TYR A 83 -4.50 -4.38 -8.64
CA TYR A 83 -3.95 -3.48 -9.66
C TYR A 83 -5.04 -2.80 -10.50
N SER A 84 -6.10 -3.51 -10.87
CA SER A 84 -7.19 -2.94 -11.65
C SER A 84 -7.98 -1.87 -10.89
N SER A 85 -8.16 -2.02 -9.59
CA SER A 85 -8.81 -0.99 -8.78
C SER A 85 -7.94 0.27 -8.62
N TYR A 86 -6.62 0.13 -8.53
CA TYR A 86 -5.70 1.26 -8.42
C TYR A 86 -5.45 1.97 -9.75
N SER A 87 -5.45 1.26 -10.87
CA SER A 87 -5.34 1.88 -12.18
C SER A 87 -6.57 2.74 -12.53
N HIS A 88 -7.74 2.41 -12.02
CA HIS A 88 -8.92 3.25 -12.18
C HIS A 88 -8.78 4.61 -11.48
N TYR A 89 -8.21 4.66 -10.29
CA TYR A 89 -7.98 5.90 -9.57
C TYR A 89 -6.91 6.78 -10.24
N SER A 90 -5.86 6.19 -10.77
CA SER A 90 -4.82 6.95 -11.48
C SER A 90 -5.31 7.53 -12.81
N HIS A 91 -6.21 6.84 -13.51
CA HIS A 91 -6.83 7.38 -14.72
C HIS A 91 -7.76 8.56 -14.43
N TYR A 92 -8.47 8.55 -13.31
CA TYR A 92 -9.37 9.64 -12.96
C TYR A 92 -8.62 10.93 -12.62
N SER A 93 -7.46 10.83 -12.00
CA SER A 93 -6.64 11.99 -11.68
C SER A 93 -5.91 12.57 -12.89
N SER A 94 -5.55 11.75 -13.88
CA SER A 94 -4.94 12.24 -15.12
C SER A 94 -5.96 12.89 -16.07
N ASP A 95 -7.20 12.41 -16.08
CA ASP A 95 -8.26 12.97 -16.93
C ASP A 95 -8.76 14.33 -16.42
N SER A 96 -8.68 14.59 -15.13
CA SER A 96 -9.02 15.91 -14.57
C SER A 96 -7.94 16.96 -14.82
N GLY A 97 -6.70 16.55 -15.13
CA GLY A 97 -5.58 17.45 -15.50
C GLY A 97 -5.62 17.93 -16.95
N ASP A 98 -6.23 17.15 -17.83
CA ASP A 98 -6.24 17.37 -19.28
C ASP A 98 -7.42 18.26 -19.74
N ARG A 99 -8.32 18.65 -18.85
CA ARG A 99 -9.47 19.52 -19.12
C ARG A 99 -9.21 21.01 -18.83
N ARG A 100 -7.97 21.36 -18.59
CA ARG A 100 -7.52 22.75 -18.49
C ARG A 100 -6.93 23.18 -19.82
#